data_66dd6f5c6428154a80740c87d0f77ad3
#
_entry.id   66dd6f5c6428154a80740c87d0f77ad3
#
_cell.length_a   1.000
_cell.length_b   1.000
_cell.length_c   1.000
_cell.angle_alpha   90.00
_cell.angle_beta   90.00
_cell.angle_gamma   90.00
#
_symmetry.space_group_name_H-M   'P 1'
#
loop_
_entity.id
_entity.type
_entity.pdbx_description
1 polymer ?
#
loop_
_entity_poly.entity_id
_entity_poly.type
_entity_poly.pdbx_seq_one_letter_code
_entity_poly.pdbx_strand_id
1 'polypeptide(L)'
;NAHTETGGSAIGMEIRAQAFAFATNDEINNMTFYSYEIINRSTYTLTNTYFSPWTDVDLGYAQDDFVGCDVTRGLGYGYNGSNRDGNGEPESYGNNPPAVGVDFFQGPYLDPDGIDNPKYNPATGENCDESINGVNFGNGIVDDERFGMRRFVYHDNDQTDHGDPEKASEYYNYLRGIWKNGEKMHFGGNAFPGSPGVTDVACDFMFPFDSDPCDWGTGGMPTGFPGYWSEETGNNGAPNNPADRRFMQSAGPFTLKPGAVNYIT
;
A
#
# COMPACT_ATOMS: atom_id res chain seq x y z
N ASN A 1 7.02 25.26 9.79
CA ASN A 1 8.36 25.06 9.22
C ASN A 1 8.21 24.58 7.79
N ALA A 2 9.06 25.05 6.89
CA ALA A 2 9.11 24.52 5.53
C ALA A 2 10.00 23.27 5.56
N HIS A 3 9.49 22.18 5.03
CA HIS A 3 10.26 20.95 4.81
C HIS A 3 10.98 21.08 3.47
N THR A 4 12.29 21.03 3.47
CA THR A 4 13.12 21.26 2.27
C THR A 4 14.02 20.07 1.94
N GLU A 5 14.07 19.06 2.78
CA GLU A 5 14.98 17.93 2.69
C GLU A 5 14.76 17.11 1.41
N THR A 6 13.53 17.02 0.94
CA THR A 6 13.17 16.28 -0.30
C THR A 6 13.14 17.17 -1.54
N GLY A 7 13.40 18.47 -1.41
CA GLY A 7 13.26 19.45 -2.48
C GLY A 7 11.83 19.79 -2.90
N GLY A 8 10.85 19.31 -2.16
CA GLY A 8 9.43 19.59 -2.40
C GLY A 8 9.04 21.00 -1.95
N SER A 9 8.05 21.58 -2.62
CA SER A 9 7.43 22.84 -2.21
C SER A 9 6.32 22.59 -1.20
N ALA A 10 6.14 23.52 -0.25
CA ALA A 10 5.02 23.46 0.69
C ALA A 10 3.68 23.58 -0.07
N ILE A 11 2.77 22.64 0.18
CA ILE A 11 1.44 22.59 -0.46
C ILE A 11 0.34 23.15 0.43
N GLY A 12 0.67 23.64 1.63
CA GLY A 12 -0.28 24.25 2.56
C GLY A 12 -1.27 23.23 3.16
N MET A 13 -0.83 22.02 3.40
CA MET A 13 -1.63 20.99 4.06
C MET A 13 -1.36 20.98 5.56
N GLU A 14 -2.41 20.83 6.35
CA GLU A 14 -2.35 20.53 7.78
C GLU A 14 -2.76 19.07 7.98
N ILE A 15 -1.97 18.32 8.73
CA ILE A 15 -2.28 16.92 9.09
C ILE A 15 -2.41 16.86 10.61
N ARG A 16 -3.52 16.33 11.10
CA ARG A 16 -3.74 16.00 12.50
C ARG A 16 -3.76 14.50 12.63
N ALA A 17 -2.90 13.97 13.48
CA ALA A 17 -2.79 12.56 13.75
C ALA A 17 -3.14 12.24 15.20
N GLN A 18 -3.89 11.18 15.42
CA GLN A 18 -4.20 10.62 16.72
C GLN A 18 -3.88 9.14 16.70
N ALA A 19 -3.18 8.65 17.73
CA ALA A 19 -2.94 7.24 17.94
C ALA A 19 -3.64 6.79 19.22
N PHE A 20 -4.26 5.60 19.22
CA PHE A 20 -4.91 5.00 20.39
C PHE A 20 -4.86 3.47 20.32
N ALA A 21 -5.00 2.84 21.47
CA ALA A 21 -5.06 1.39 21.62
C ALA A 21 -6.08 1.03 22.71
N PHE A 22 -6.54 -0.21 22.70
CA PHE A 22 -7.47 -0.72 23.68
C PHE A 22 -6.84 -1.86 24.49
N ALA A 23 -7.07 -1.88 25.80
CA ALA A 23 -6.74 -3.02 26.64
C ALA A 23 -7.96 -3.96 26.70
N THR A 24 -7.91 -5.05 25.96
CA THR A 24 -8.98 -6.06 25.86
C THR A 24 -8.43 -7.47 26.11
N ASN A 25 -9.32 -8.46 26.13
CA ASN A 25 -8.95 -9.87 26.26
C ASN A 25 -9.03 -10.63 24.93
N ASP A 26 -9.10 -9.92 23.82
CA ASP A 26 -9.17 -10.43 22.45
C ASP A 26 -8.03 -9.86 21.60
N GLU A 27 -8.06 -10.09 20.30
CA GLU A 27 -7.03 -9.71 19.33
C GLU A 27 -6.87 -8.20 19.23
N ILE A 28 -7.86 -7.41 19.59
CA ILE A 28 -7.79 -5.93 19.59
C ILE A 28 -6.70 -5.44 20.54
N ASN A 29 -6.37 -6.20 21.59
CA ASN A 29 -5.25 -5.89 22.48
C ASN A 29 -3.87 -5.82 21.76
N ASN A 30 -3.76 -6.42 20.58
CA ASN A 30 -2.54 -6.45 19.78
C ASN A 30 -2.56 -5.42 18.64
N MET A 31 -3.52 -4.47 18.68
CA MET A 31 -3.72 -3.47 17.64
C MET A 31 -3.49 -2.06 18.18
N THR A 32 -2.87 -1.22 17.34
CA THR A 32 -2.81 0.22 17.54
C THR A 32 -3.54 0.90 16.38
N PHE A 33 -4.40 1.85 16.69
CA PHE A 33 -5.22 2.56 15.72
C PHE A 33 -4.66 3.96 15.51
N TYR A 34 -4.72 4.42 14.27
CA TYR A 34 -4.29 5.75 13.86
C TYR A 34 -5.43 6.43 13.12
N SER A 35 -5.75 7.65 13.51
CA SER A 35 -6.74 8.49 12.81
C SER A 35 -6.07 9.75 12.32
N TYR A 36 -6.30 10.10 11.06
CA TYR A 36 -5.74 11.27 10.41
C TYR A 36 -6.84 12.18 9.87
N GLU A 37 -6.70 13.49 10.14
CA GLU A 37 -7.41 14.53 9.43
C GLU A 37 -6.44 15.23 8.49
N ILE A 38 -6.71 15.19 7.20
CA ILE A 38 -5.91 15.88 6.17
C ILE A 38 -6.69 17.09 5.72
N ILE A 39 -6.16 18.28 5.97
CA ILE A 39 -6.85 19.56 5.76
C ILE A 39 -6.08 20.40 4.75
N ASN A 40 -6.73 20.79 3.65
CA ASN A 40 -6.14 21.78 2.73
C ASN A 40 -6.30 23.20 3.29
N ARG A 41 -5.22 23.76 3.80
CA ARG A 41 -5.15 25.16 4.29
C ARG A 41 -4.68 26.16 3.22
N SER A 42 -4.37 25.67 2.03
CA SER A 42 -3.95 26.53 0.93
C SER A 42 -5.14 27.19 0.23
N THR A 43 -4.83 28.11 -0.67
CA THR A 43 -5.82 28.74 -1.57
C THR A 43 -5.97 27.94 -2.89
N TYR A 44 -5.23 26.85 -3.05
CA TYR A 44 -5.23 26.04 -4.26
C TYR A 44 -6.05 24.78 -4.06
N THR A 45 -6.71 24.31 -5.13
CA THR A 45 -7.25 22.95 -5.17
C THR A 45 -6.10 21.99 -5.38
N LEU A 46 -5.91 21.05 -4.47
CA LEU A 46 -4.95 19.97 -4.58
C LEU A 46 -5.61 18.80 -5.29
N THR A 47 -5.21 18.56 -6.53
CA THR A 47 -5.65 17.41 -7.35
C THR A 47 -4.60 16.31 -7.31
N ASN A 48 -5.00 15.08 -7.67
CA ASN A 48 -4.12 13.92 -7.65
C ASN A 48 -3.38 13.77 -6.30
N THR A 49 -4.12 13.97 -5.21
CA THR A 49 -3.61 13.78 -3.86
C THR A 49 -3.67 12.30 -3.50
N TYR A 50 -2.65 11.82 -2.81
CA TYR A 50 -2.57 10.46 -2.30
C TYR A 50 -2.26 10.49 -0.81
N PHE A 51 -2.74 9.49 -0.10
CA PHE A 51 -2.31 9.19 1.27
C PHE A 51 -1.67 7.81 1.31
N SER A 52 -0.59 7.68 2.08
CA SER A 52 0.03 6.38 2.35
C SER A 52 0.69 6.39 3.73
N PRO A 53 0.48 5.38 4.57
CA PRO A 53 1.46 5.05 5.58
C PRO A 53 2.73 4.54 4.90
N TRP A 54 3.88 4.97 5.40
CA TRP A 54 5.17 4.38 5.09
C TRP A 54 5.57 3.52 6.27
N THR A 55 5.84 2.26 5.99
CA THR A 55 6.11 1.25 7.01
C THR A 55 7.50 0.70 6.80
N ASP A 56 8.32 0.82 7.83
CA ASP A 56 9.62 0.20 7.97
C ASP A 56 9.46 -0.98 8.93
N VAL A 57 9.58 -2.18 8.39
CA VAL A 57 9.26 -3.41 9.12
C VAL A 57 10.55 -4.04 9.62
N ASP A 58 11.01 -3.64 10.80
CA ASP A 58 12.09 -4.32 11.48
C ASP A 58 11.51 -5.46 12.34
N LEU A 59 11.20 -6.60 11.73
CA LEU A 59 10.56 -7.71 12.40
C LEU A 59 11.61 -8.61 13.07
N GLY A 60 12.11 -8.17 14.23
CA GLY A 60 13.23 -8.82 14.88
C GLY A 60 14.55 -8.49 14.17
N TYR A 61 15.16 -9.47 13.51
CA TYR A 61 16.34 -9.24 12.67
C TYR A 61 15.91 -8.77 11.27
N ALA A 62 15.96 -7.48 11.03
CA ALA A 62 15.42 -6.84 9.84
C ALA A 62 15.97 -7.33 8.48
N GLN A 63 17.10 -8.08 8.46
CA GLN A 63 17.74 -8.46 7.19
C GLN A 63 17.20 -9.77 6.60
N ASP A 64 16.20 -10.38 7.21
CA ASP A 64 15.59 -11.64 6.73
C ASP A 64 14.08 -11.58 6.58
N ASP A 65 13.54 -10.37 6.38
CA ASP A 65 12.12 -10.11 6.20
C ASP A 65 11.66 -10.16 4.74
N PHE A 66 10.38 -10.49 4.59
CA PHE A 66 9.57 -10.36 3.39
C PHE A 66 8.35 -9.49 3.65
N VAL A 67 7.77 -8.95 2.59
CA VAL A 67 6.50 -8.21 2.64
C VAL A 67 5.50 -8.74 1.63
N GLY A 68 4.24 -8.37 1.81
CA GLY A 68 3.17 -8.70 0.88
C GLY A 68 1.93 -7.87 1.16
N CYS A 69 0.89 -8.07 0.35
CA CYS A 69 -0.39 -7.39 0.57
C CYS A 69 -1.59 -8.32 0.37
N ASP A 70 -2.67 -7.97 1.06
CA ASP A 70 -4.02 -8.49 0.79
C ASP A 70 -4.85 -7.35 0.22
N VAL A 71 -5.08 -7.40 -1.09
CA VAL A 71 -5.78 -6.34 -1.84
C VAL A 71 -7.21 -6.21 -1.37
N THR A 72 -7.91 -7.33 -1.16
CA THR A 72 -9.31 -7.36 -0.75
C THR A 72 -9.52 -6.72 0.62
N ARG A 73 -8.54 -6.88 1.53
CA ARG A 73 -8.60 -6.30 2.87
C ARG A 73 -7.99 -4.91 2.97
N GLY A 74 -7.23 -4.46 1.97
CA GLY A 74 -6.46 -3.21 2.06
C GLY A 74 -5.28 -3.31 3.02
N LEU A 75 -4.77 -4.52 3.24
CA LEU A 75 -3.75 -4.86 4.22
C LEU A 75 -2.37 -4.99 3.56
N GLY A 76 -1.38 -4.24 4.07
CA GLY A 76 0.03 -4.51 3.85
C GLY A 76 0.61 -5.25 5.05
N TYR A 77 1.53 -6.19 4.85
CA TYR A 77 2.12 -6.96 5.95
C TYR A 77 3.57 -7.31 5.72
N GLY A 78 4.31 -7.45 6.85
CA GLY A 78 5.66 -7.98 6.90
C GLY A 78 5.69 -9.32 7.64
N TYR A 79 6.54 -10.22 7.17
CA TYR A 79 6.75 -11.54 7.76
C TYR A 79 8.17 -12.01 7.52
N ASN A 80 8.68 -12.86 8.39
CA ASN A 80 10.03 -13.37 8.27
C ASN A 80 10.19 -14.31 7.06
N GLY A 81 11.30 -14.23 6.35
CA GLY A 81 11.61 -15.04 5.18
C GLY A 81 11.82 -16.53 5.44
N SER A 82 11.81 -16.94 6.70
CA SER A 82 11.96 -18.34 7.13
C SER A 82 11.19 -18.61 8.43
N ASN A 83 11.15 -19.88 8.86
CA ASN A 83 10.56 -20.27 10.16
C ASN A 83 11.39 -19.81 11.36
N ARG A 84 12.51 -19.15 11.14
CA ARG A 84 13.39 -18.65 12.17
C ARG A 84 13.86 -17.26 11.80
N ASP A 85 13.69 -16.34 12.72
CA ASP A 85 14.20 -14.98 12.65
C ASP A 85 15.61 -14.92 13.21
N GLY A 86 16.53 -14.41 12.40
CA GLY A 86 17.94 -14.24 12.74
C GLY A 86 18.70 -15.51 13.10
N ASN A 87 19.96 -15.34 13.50
CA ASN A 87 20.84 -16.41 13.91
C ASN A 87 21.36 -16.28 15.35
N GLY A 88 20.66 -15.49 16.17
CA GLY A 88 20.98 -15.25 17.58
C GLY A 88 21.37 -13.81 17.89
N GLU A 89 21.04 -12.88 17.02
CA GLU A 89 21.11 -11.45 17.27
C GLU A 89 20.18 -11.08 18.43
N PRO A 90 20.52 -10.07 19.26
CA PRO A 90 19.73 -9.73 20.46
C PRO A 90 18.27 -9.35 20.17
N GLU A 91 18.00 -8.78 19.00
CA GLU A 91 16.69 -8.34 18.53
C GLU A 91 15.84 -9.47 17.96
N SER A 92 16.44 -10.62 17.64
CA SER A 92 15.76 -11.72 16.94
C SER A 92 14.71 -12.41 17.81
N TYR A 93 13.55 -12.71 17.21
CA TYR A 93 12.50 -13.53 17.82
C TYR A 93 12.87 -15.03 17.89
N GLY A 94 13.81 -15.48 17.05
CA GLY A 94 14.15 -16.89 16.95
C GLY A 94 13.09 -17.71 16.22
N ASN A 95 12.74 -18.89 16.74
CA ASN A 95 11.79 -19.79 16.08
C ASN A 95 10.34 -19.29 16.15
N ASN A 96 9.62 -19.44 15.04
CA ASN A 96 8.22 -19.03 14.87
C ASN A 96 8.01 -17.53 15.14
N PRO A 97 8.68 -16.66 14.39
CA PRO A 97 8.51 -15.21 14.51
C PRO A 97 7.06 -14.78 14.22
N PRO A 98 6.63 -13.64 14.78
CA PRO A 98 5.32 -13.07 14.45
C PRO A 98 5.30 -12.51 13.03
N ALA A 99 4.13 -12.04 12.59
CA ALA A 99 3.95 -11.15 11.45
C ALA A 99 3.31 -9.84 11.93
N VAL A 100 3.48 -8.77 11.18
CA VAL A 100 2.87 -7.46 11.44
C VAL A 100 2.11 -7.00 10.20
N GLY A 101 0.96 -6.36 10.40
CA GLY A 101 0.16 -5.82 9.30
C GLY A 101 -0.28 -4.38 9.58
N VAL A 102 -0.48 -3.63 8.50
CA VAL A 102 -1.06 -2.28 8.51
C VAL A 102 -2.26 -2.30 7.56
N ASP A 103 -3.41 -1.87 8.07
CA ASP A 103 -4.68 -1.98 7.37
C ASP A 103 -5.37 -0.62 7.24
N PHE A 104 -6.05 -0.39 6.12
CA PHE A 104 -6.97 0.72 5.93
C PHE A 104 -8.38 0.32 6.39
N PHE A 105 -8.78 0.71 7.59
CA PHE A 105 -10.18 0.58 8.00
C PHE A 105 -11.08 1.55 7.22
N GLN A 106 -10.60 2.78 7.06
CA GLN A 106 -11.28 3.81 6.29
C GLN A 106 -10.22 4.67 5.60
N GLY A 107 -10.09 4.52 4.31
CA GLY A 107 -9.26 5.41 3.49
C GLY A 107 -9.91 6.77 3.24
N PRO A 108 -9.29 7.62 2.43
CA PRO A 108 -9.87 8.90 2.04
C PRO A 108 -11.17 8.72 1.24
N TYR A 109 -12.07 9.71 1.30
CA TYR A 109 -13.24 9.74 0.44
C TYR A 109 -12.83 9.83 -1.03
N LEU A 110 -13.60 9.17 -1.89
CA LEU A 110 -13.58 9.40 -3.33
C LEU A 110 -14.02 10.83 -3.63
N ASP A 111 -13.65 11.33 -4.82
CA ASP A 111 -14.21 12.59 -5.32
C ASP A 111 -15.69 12.37 -5.66
N PRO A 112 -16.60 13.29 -5.26
CA PRO A 112 -18.01 13.15 -5.50
C PRO A 112 -18.35 13.07 -7.01
N ASP A 113 -19.15 12.09 -7.42
CA ASP A 113 -19.64 11.91 -8.80
C ASP A 113 -21.17 11.88 -8.91
N GLY A 114 -21.88 11.94 -7.77
CA GLY A 114 -23.33 11.94 -7.69
C GLY A 114 -23.96 10.54 -7.77
N ILE A 115 -23.17 9.49 -7.56
CA ILE A 115 -23.59 8.08 -7.66
C ILE A 115 -23.25 7.37 -6.34
N ASP A 116 -24.06 6.41 -5.91
CA ASP A 116 -23.68 5.35 -4.99
C ASP A 116 -23.01 4.26 -5.83
N ASN A 117 -21.67 4.27 -5.90
CA ASN A 117 -20.91 3.35 -6.73
C ASN A 117 -21.15 1.90 -6.28
N PRO A 118 -21.40 0.96 -7.18
CA PRO A 118 -21.81 -0.38 -6.81
C PRO A 118 -20.66 -1.17 -6.16
N LYS A 119 -21.00 -2.04 -5.24
CA LYS A 119 -20.05 -2.99 -4.67
C LYS A 119 -19.73 -4.10 -5.67
N TYR A 120 -18.46 -4.44 -5.81
CA TYR A 120 -18.04 -5.59 -6.62
C TYR A 120 -18.50 -6.93 -6.02
N ASN A 121 -18.67 -7.91 -6.90
CA ASN A 121 -18.94 -9.29 -6.50
C ASN A 121 -17.76 -10.18 -6.95
N PRO A 122 -16.90 -10.63 -6.05
CA PRO A 122 -15.71 -11.41 -6.41
C PRO A 122 -16.06 -12.79 -6.98
N ALA A 123 -17.26 -13.32 -6.69
CA ALA A 123 -17.67 -14.62 -7.19
C ALA A 123 -18.12 -14.61 -8.65
N THR A 124 -18.59 -13.47 -9.15
CA THR A 124 -19.13 -13.32 -10.51
C THR A 124 -18.32 -12.38 -11.38
N GLY A 125 -17.41 -11.56 -10.80
CA GLY A 125 -16.72 -10.48 -11.47
C GLY A 125 -17.61 -9.26 -11.78
N GLU A 126 -18.84 -9.24 -11.25
CA GLU A 126 -19.78 -8.16 -11.48
C GLU A 126 -19.28 -6.87 -10.77
N ASN A 127 -19.39 -5.73 -11.46
CA ASN A 127 -18.96 -4.42 -11.00
C ASN A 127 -17.47 -4.26 -10.70
N CYS A 128 -16.61 -5.16 -11.15
CA CYS A 128 -15.16 -5.05 -10.94
C CYS A 128 -14.56 -3.79 -11.58
N ASP A 129 -15.11 -3.34 -12.70
CA ASP A 129 -14.66 -2.12 -13.41
C ASP A 129 -15.14 -0.83 -12.73
N GLU A 130 -16.30 -0.89 -12.04
CA GLU A 130 -16.97 0.28 -11.47
C GLU A 130 -16.63 0.48 -9.98
N SER A 131 -16.29 -0.59 -9.28
CA SER A 131 -15.90 -0.55 -7.87
C SER A 131 -14.41 -0.81 -7.68
N ILE A 132 -13.92 -0.43 -6.52
CA ILE A 132 -12.57 -0.69 -6.07
C ILE A 132 -12.62 -1.35 -4.71
N ASN A 133 -11.49 -1.88 -4.22
CA ASN A 133 -11.46 -2.27 -2.82
C ASN A 133 -11.58 -1.01 -1.95
N GLY A 134 -12.57 -1.00 -1.10
CA GLY A 134 -12.91 0.15 -0.27
C GLY A 134 -14.17 -0.12 0.53
N VAL A 135 -14.67 0.90 1.18
CA VAL A 135 -15.87 0.79 2.02
C VAL A 135 -16.98 1.70 1.51
N ASN A 136 -18.20 1.39 1.89
CA ASN A 136 -19.45 2.10 1.59
C ASN A 136 -20.00 1.93 0.16
N PHE A 137 -19.34 1.21 -0.71
CA PHE A 137 -19.84 0.93 -2.05
C PHE A 137 -21.19 0.17 -2.01
N GLY A 138 -22.20 0.66 -2.73
CA GLY A 138 -23.53 0.05 -2.85
C GLY A 138 -24.31 0.00 -1.54
N ASN A 139 -24.17 1.00 -0.69
CA ASN A 139 -24.83 1.07 0.62
C ASN A 139 -26.13 1.90 0.63
N GLY A 140 -26.49 2.53 -0.50
CA GLY A 140 -27.65 3.40 -0.66
C GLY A 140 -27.39 4.87 -0.36
N ILE A 141 -26.15 5.27 -0.09
CA ILE A 141 -25.76 6.65 0.20
C ILE A 141 -24.83 7.13 -0.89
N VAL A 142 -25.18 8.22 -1.54
CA VAL A 142 -24.43 8.81 -2.65
C VAL A 142 -23.20 9.55 -2.12
N ASP A 143 -22.06 9.39 -2.79
CA ASP A 143 -20.82 10.11 -2.52
C ASP A 143 -20.22 9.91 -1.10
N ASP A 144 -20.45 8.74 -0.47
CA ASP A 144 -19.83 8.41 0.81
C ASP A 144 -18.77 7.30 0.72
N GLU A 145 -18.46 6.87 -0.51
CA GLU A 145 -17.47 5.84 -0.78
C GLU A 145 -16.06 6.29 -0.38
N ARG A 146 -15.29 5.32 0.11
CA ARG A 146 -13.91 5.55 0.52
C ARG A 146 -12.96 4.58 -0.16
N PHE A 147 -11.78 5.08 -0.50
CA PHE A 147 -10.70 4.24 -0.98
C PHE A 147 -10.29 3.20 0.07
N GLY A 148 -10.02 1.98 -0.38
CA GLY A 148 -9.06 1.10 0.26
C GLY A 148 -7.66 1.31 -0.31
N MET A 149 -6.80 0.32 -0.16
CA MET A 149 -5.47 0.33 -0.77
C MET A 149 -5.58 0.30 -2.31
N ARG A 150 -4.95 1.28 -2.97
CA ARG A 150 -4.92 1.40 -4.44
C ARG A 150 -3.57 1.03 -5.05
N ARG A 151 -2.52 1.09 -4.26
CA ARG A 151 -1.16 0.70 -4.64
C ARG A 151 -0.47 0.07 -3.46
N PHE A 152 0.33 -0.93 -3.71
CA PHE A 152 1.28 -1.48 -2.74
C PHE A 152 2.66 -1.54 -3.39
N VAL A 153 3.60 -0.83 -2.80
CA VAL A 153 4.99 -0.72 -3.26
C VAL A 153 5.91 -1.09 -2.13
N TYR A 154 6.77 -2.09 -2.33
CA TYR A 154 7.88 -2.31 -1.42
C TYR A 154 9.15 -1.66 -1.97
N HIS A 155 10.15 -1.48 -1.17
CA HIS A 155 11.50 -1.16 -1.59
C HIS A 155 12.52 -1.64 -0.57
N ASP A 156 13.75 -1.84 -1.05
CA ASP A 156 14.88 -2.19 -0.24
C ASP A 156 15.49 -0.94 0.43
N ASN A 157 16.22 -1.15 1.53
CA ASN A 157 17.01 -0.12 2.17
C ASN A 157 18.33 0.10 1.40
N ASP A 158 18.23 0.64 0.19
CA ASP A 158 19.38 0.94 -0.66
C ASP A 158 19.13 2.17 -1.55
N GLN A 159 20.11 2.53 -2.38
CA GLN A 159 20.06 3.70 -3.24
C GLN A 159 19.81 3.36 -4.72
N THR A 160 19.38 2.15 -5.02
CA THR A 160 19.00 1.75 -6.38
C THR A 160 17.76 2.48 -6.90
N ASP A 161 17.40 2.29 -8.16
CA ASP A 161 16.19 2.87 -8.76
C ASP A 161 14.89 2.32 -8.15
N HIS A 162 14.98 1.20 -7.41
CA HIS A 162 13.89 0.59 -6.65
C HIS A 162 14.16 0.55 -5.13
N GLY A 163 15.10 1.34 -4.65
CA GLY A 163 15.43 1.51 -3.24
C GLY A 163 14.78 2.74 -2.61
N ASP A 164 15.36 3.24 -1.52
CA ASP A 164 14.83 4.37 -0.75
C ASP A 164 14.60 5.63 -1.58
N PRO A 165 13.41 6.23 -1.54
CA PRO A 165 13.15 7.52 -2.18
C PRO A 165 13.78 8.66 -1.36
N GLU A 166 14.42 9.63 -2.04
CA GLU A 166 15.06 10.79 -1.42
C GLU A 166 14.36 12.10 -1.75
N LYS A 167 13.77 12.19 -2.96
CA LYS A 167 13.16 13.42 -3.47
C LYS A 167 11.63 13.35 -3.43
N ALA A 168 10.99 14.50 -3.26
CA ALA A 168 9.53 14.60 -3.29
C ALA A 168 8.90 13.93 -4.52
N SER A 169 9.54 14.03 -5.70
CA SER A 169 9.08 13.37 -6.91
C SER A 169 9.17 11.85 -6.85
N GLU A 170 10.16 11.30 -6.17
CA GLU A 170 10.35 9.86 -5.99
C GLU A 170 9.32 9.30 -5.02
N TYR A 171 9.08 9.96 -3.88
CA TYR A 171 7.95 9.62 -2.99
C TYR A 171 6.62 9.67 -3.71
N TYR A 172 6.37 10.71 -4.51
CA TYR A 172 5.14 10.82 -5.28
C TYR A 172 5.02 9.73 -6.36
N ASN A 173 6.13 9.31 -6.97
CA ASN A 173 6.14 8.18 -7.89
C ASN A 173 5.70 6.89 -7.18
N TYR A 174 6.25 6.60 -6.00
CA TYR A 174 5.89 5.40 -5.22
C TYR A 174 4.41 5.39 -4.83
N LEU A 175 3.84 6.54 -4.43
CA LEU A 175 2.39 6.66 -4.18
C LEU A 175 1.53 6.26 -5.39
N ARG A 176 2.07 6.32 -6.60
CA ARG A 176 1.41 6.00 -7.86
C ARG A 176 1.79 4.63 -8.44
N GLY A 177 2.60 3.87 -7.72
CA GLY A 177 3.12 2.60 -8.21
C GLY A 177 4.12 2.76 -9.37
N ILE A 178 4.99 3.75 -9.25
CA ILE A 178 6.04 4.09 -10.23
C ILE A 178 7.38 4.12 -9.50
N TRP A 179 8.40 3.53 -10.06
CA TRP A 179 9.75 3.53 -9.51
C TRP A 179 10.41 4.92 -9.53
N LYS A 180 11.52 5.09 -8.80
CA LYS A 180 12.28 6.37 -8.73
C LYS A 180 12.64 6.92 -10.11
N ASN A 181 13.01 6.04 -11.02
CA ASN A 181 13.40 6.39 -12.40
C ASN A 181 12.21 6.74 -13.33
N GLY A 182 10.97 6.62 -12.84
CA GLY A 182 9.75 6.92 -13.60
C GLY A 182 9.15 5.73 -14.35
N GLU A 183 9.72 4.54 -14.24
CA GLU A 183 9.17 3.32 -14.83
C GLU A 183 8.03 2.77 -13.97
N LYS A 184 6.98 2.24 -14.63
CA LYS A 184 5.87 1.57 -13.93
C LYS A 184 6.33 0.25 -13.32
N MET A 185 5.76 -0.12 -12.17
CA MET A 185 5.92 -1.47 -11.64
C MET A 185 5.32 -2.50 -12.59
N HIS A 186 5.94 -3.66 -12.70
CA HIS A 186 5.49 -4.77 -13.51
C HIS A 186 5.30 -6.04 -12.68
N PHE A 187 4.34 -6.86 -13.05
CA PHE A 187 3.98 -8.07 -12.36
C PHE A 187 5.11 -9.11 -12.40
N GLY A 188 5.41 -9.73 -11.27
CA GLY A 188 6.40 -10.80 -11.10
C GLY A 188 7.75 -10.34 -10.55
N GLY A 189 8.55 -11.30 -10.10
CA GLY A 189 9.88 -11.05 -9.51
C GLY A 189 9.85 -10.01 -8.41
N ASN A 190 10.75 -9.03 -8.50
CA ASN A 190 10.80 -7.85 -7.62
C ASN A 190 10.04 -6.63 -8.19
N ALA A 191 9.21 -6.82 -9.18
CA ALA A 191 8.43 -5.80 -9.90
C ALA A 191 9.22 -4.71 -10.64
N PHE A 192 10.56 -4.75 -10.65
CA PHE A 192 11.38 -3.79 -11.39
C PHE A 192 11.60 -4.28 -12.83
N PRO A 193 11.20 -3.51 -13.86
CA PRO A 193 11.29 -3.92 -15.25
C PRO A 193 12.69 -4.40 -15.65
N GLY A 194 12.76 -5.55 -16.31
CA GLY A 194 14.03 -6.15 -16.75
C GLY A 194 14.69 -7.05 -15.70
N SER A 195 14.19 -7.11 -14.48
CA SER A 195 14.67 -8.06 -13.47
C SER A 195 14.16 -9.49 -13.75
N PRO A 196 14.83 -10.53 -13.22
CA PRO A 196 14.40 -11.91 -13.40
C PRO A 196 12.96 -12.15 -12.91
N GLY A 197 12.15 -12.87 -13.68
CA GLY A 197 10.77 -13.22 -13.34
C GLY A 197 9.74 -12.09 -13.52
N VAL A 198 10.18 -10.89 -13.84
CA VAL A 198 9.29 -9.75 -14.11
C VAL A 198 8.74 -9.84 -15.53
N THR A 199 7.44 -9.62 -15.68
CA THR A 199 6.71 -9.68 -16.96
C THR A 199 6.59 -8.28 -17.60
N ASP A 200 5.97 -8.22 -18.79
CA ASP A 200 5.62 -6.93 -19.43
C ASP A 200 4.27 -6.35 -18.94
N VAL A 201 3.60 -7.02 -17.99
CA VAL A 201 2.29 -6.58 -17.45
C VAL A 201 2.53 -5.55 -16.36
N ALA A 202 2.08 -4.32 -16.56
CA ALA A 202 2.12 -3.28 -15.54
C ALA A 202 1.24 -3.67 -14.34
N CYS A 203 1.68 -3.35 -13.12
CA CYS A 203 0.91 -3.65 -11.92
C CYS A 203 0.86 -2.48 -10.94
N ASP A 204 -0.10 -2.55 -10.02
CA ASP A 204 -0.32 -1.60 -8.94
C ASP A 204 -0.10 -2.20 -7.56
N PHE A 205 -0.12 -3.52 -7.46
CA PHE A 205 0.12 -4.26 -6.22
C PHE A 205 1.28 -5.22 -6.39
N MET A 206 2.26 -5.15 -5.50
CA MET A 206 3.35 -6.10 -5.40
C MET A 206 2.97 -7.19 -4.40
N PHE A 207 3.28 -8.44 -4.75
CA PHE A 207 3.07 -9.61 -3.89
C PHE A 207 1.62 -9.78 -3.36
N PRO A 208 0.59 -9.68 -4.22
CA PRO A 208 -0.81 -9.73 -3.78
C PRO A 208 -1.30 -11.16 -3.52
N PHE A 209 -0.50 -12.19 -3.72
CA PHE A 209 -0.94 -13.59 -3.73
C PHE A 209 -2.14 -13.80 -4.67
N ASP A 210 -3.27 -14.30 -4.14
CA ASP A 210 -4.56 -14.47 -4.83
C ASP A 210 -5.63 -13.49 -4.32
N SER A 211 -5.20 -12.39 -3.69
CA SER A 211 -6.09 -11.46 -2.99
C SER A 211 -6.69 -10.36 -3.88
N ASP A 212 -6.39 -10.35 -5.18
CA ASP A 212 -6.92 -9.39 -6.17
C ASP A 212 -7.94 -10.06 -7.11
N PRO A 213 -9.18 -10.28 -6.68
CA PRO A 213 -10.16 -11.08 -7.42
C PRO A 213 -10.73 -10.40 -8.68
N CYS A 214 -10.46 -9.12 -8.84
CA CYS A 214 -10.90 -8.31 -9.97
C CYS A 214 -9.76 -7.89 -10.91
N ASP A 215 -8.55 -8.38 -10.68
CA ASP A 215 -7.34 -7.96 -11.40
C ASP A 215 -7.14 -6.42 -11.38
N TRP A 216 -7.56 -5.75 -10.31
CA TRP A 216 -7.43 -4.30 -10.18
C TRP A 216 -5.98 -3.83 -10.31
N GLY A 217 -5.07 -4.63 -9.77
CA GLY A 217 -3.64 -4.35 -9.85
C GLY A 217 -3.10 -4.33 -11.27
N THR A 218 -3.76 -4.99 -12.18
CA THR A 218 -3.35 -5.09 -13.60
C THR A 218 -4.38 -4.46 -14.54
N GLY A 219 -5.23 -3.56 -14.00
CA GLY A 219 -6.22 -2.82 -14.80
C GLY A 219 -7.31 -3.70 -15.39
N GLY A 220 -7.74 -4.75 -14.70
CA GLY A 220 -8.72 -5.73 -15.17
C GLY A 220 -8.16 -6.75 -16.15
N MET A 221 -6.85 -6.76 -16.35
CA MET A 221 -6.18 -7.71 -17.24
C MET A 221 -5.70 -8.93 -16.45
N PRO A 222 -6.26 -10.14 -16.69
CA PRO A 222 -5.74 -11.35 -16.08
C PRO A 222 -4.26 -11.51 -16.37
N THR A 223 -3.47 -11.80 -15.35
CA THR A 223 -2.01 -11.91 -15.49
C THR A 223 -1.60 -13.08 -16.40
N GLY A 224 -2.50 -14.02 -16.65
CA GLY A 224 -2.22 -15.23 -17.44
C GLY A 224 -1.25 -16.22 -16.79
N PHE A 225 -0.78 -15.90 -15.59
CA PHE A 225 0.13 -16.75 -14.83
C PHE A 225 -0.64 -17.47 -13.71
N PRO A 226 -0.75 -18.79 -13.75
CA PRO A 226 -1.31 -19.55 -12.64
C PRO A 226 -0.33 -19.51 -11.47
N GLY A 227 -0.77 -19.04 -10.33
CA GLY A 227 0.01 -19.10 -9.10
C GLY A 227 0.07 -17.78 -8.33
N TYR A 228 0.50 -17.94 -7.10
CA TYR A 228 0.66 -16.83 -6.17
C TYR A 228 1.93 -16.07 -6.48
N TRP A 229 1.84 -14.76 -6.59
CA TRP A 229 3.01 -13.91 -6.58
C TRP A 229 3.27 -13.40 -5.17
N SER A 230 4.33 -13.91 -4.57
CA SER A 230 4.89 -13.48 -3.30
C SER A 230 6.40 -13.26 -3.46
N GLU A 231 7.05 -12.68 -2.46
CA GLU A 231 8.51 -12.60 -2.46
C GLU A 231 9.16 -13.98 -2.46
N GLU A 232 8.58 -14.94 -1.73
CA GLU A 232 9.06 -16.30 -1.63
C GLU A 232 8.97 -17.07 -2.96
N THR A 233 7.89 -16.88 -3.70
CA THR A 233 7.69 -17.59 -4.98
C THR A 233 8.23 -16.82 -6.17
N GLY A 234 8.28 -15.50 -6.08
CA GLY A 234 8.78 -14.58 -7.10
C GLY A 234 8.02 -14.60 -8.41
N ASN A 235 6.95 -15.38 -8.53
CA ASN A 235 6.33 -15.76 -9.79
C ASN A 235 7.37 -16.26 -10.82
N ASN A 236 7.06 -17.21 -11.65
CA ASN A 236 7.99 -17.80 -12.64
C ASN A 236 9.36 -18.27 -12.09
N GLY A 237 9.45 -18.57 -10.79
CA GLY A 237 10.65 -19.13 -10.17
C GLY A 237 11.81 -18.14 -9.98
N ALA A 238 11.49 -16.85 -9.84
CA ALA A 238 12.47 -15.82 -9.48
C ALA A 238 12.16 -15.22 -8.09
N PRO A 239 12.33 -15.99 -7.00
CA PRO A 239 12.10 -15.53 -5.64
C PRO A 239 13.08 -14.40 -5.28
N ASN A 240 12.63 -13.49 -4.43
CA ASN A 240 13.50 -12.50 -3.82
C ASN A 240 14.32 -13.12 -2.69
N ASN A 241 15.42 -12.49 -2.35
CA ASN A 241 16.10 -12.78 -1.09
C ASN A 241 15.46 -11.96 0.02
N PRO A 242 15.27 -12.52 1.22
CA PRO A 242 14.87 -11.72 2.38
C PRO A 242 15.85 -10.60 2.64
N ALA A 243 15.38 -9.45 3.09
CA ALA A 243 16.22 -8.29 3.41
C ALA A 243 15.46 -7.28 4.28
N ASP A 244 16.10 -6.15 4.59
CA ASP A 244 15.51 -5.01 5.27
C ASP A 244 14.47 -4.34 4.37
N ARG A 245 13.19 -4.57 4.68
CA ARG A 245 12.06 -4.23 3.84
C ARG A 245 11.27 -3.03 4.35
N ARG A 246 10.91 -2.18 3.40
CA ARG A 246 9.95 -1.09 3.60
C ARG A 246 8.82 -1.23 2.62
N PHE A 247 7.64 -0.75 3.00
CA PHE A 247 6.52 -0.68 2.06
C PHE A 247 5.66 0.57 2.25
N MET A 248 4.97 0.91 1.18
CA MET A 248 3.97 1.96 1.13
C MET A 248 2.68 1.37 0.56
N GLN A 249 1.57 1.60 1.25
CA GLN A 249 0.24 1.29 0.75
C GLN A 249 -0.51 2.59 0.55
N SER A 250 -0.83 2.95 -0.68
CA SER A 250 -1.42 4.24 -0.99
C SER A 250 -2.89 4.15 -1.38
N ALA A 251 -3.64 5.18 -1.00
CA ALA A 251 -5.02 5.43 -1.39
C ALA A 251 -5.13 6.76 -2.14
N GLY A 252 -5.92 6.78 -3.21
CA GLY A 252 -6.09 7.92 -4.11
C GLY A 252 -6.08 7.50 -5.58
N PRO A 253 -6.12 8.48 -6.54
CA PRO A 253 -6.08 9.92 -6.31
C PRO A 253 -7.41 10.50 -5.81
N PHE A 254 -7.34 11.53 -5.00
CA PHE A 254 -8.50 12.34 -4.58
C PHE A 254 -8.19 13.84 -4.65
N THR A 255 -9.23 14.68 -4.57
CA THR A 255 -9.14 16.12 -4.68
C THR A 255 -9.48 16.81 -3.37
N LEU A 256 -8.63 17.73 -2.92
CA LEU A 256 -8.90 18.58 -1.76
C LEU A 256 -9.04 20.04 -2.21
N LYS A 257 -10.26 20.54 -2.21
CA LYS A 257 -10.55 21.98 -2.41
C LYS A 257 -10.02 22.79 -1.20
N PRO A 258 -9.79 24.12 -1.36
CA PRO A 258 -9.46 24.97 -0.24
C PRO A 258 -10.44 24.80 0.94
N GLY A 259 -9.92 24.53 2.13
CA GLY A 259 -10.69 24.27 3.34
C GLY A 259 -11.30 22.86 3.46
N ALA A 260 -11.19 22.01 2.44
CA ALA A 260 -11.67 20.63 2.52
C ALA A 260 -10.85 19.80 3.51
N VAL A 261 -11.53 18.84 4.12
CA VAL A 261 -10.95 17.88 5.07
C VAL A 261 -11.24 16.47 4.58
N ASN A 262 -10.27 15.58 4.67
CA ASN A 262 -10.47 14.15 4.50
C ASN A 262 -10.02 13.41 5.77
N TYR A 263 -10.71 12.34 6.12
CA TYR A 263 -10.49 11.55 7.33
C TYR A 263 -10.05 10.14 6.95
N ILE A 264 -9.05 9.62 7.63
CA ILE A 264 -8.47 8.29 7.37
C ILE A 264 -8.22 7.59 8.70
N THR A 265 -8.50 6.30 8.76
CA THR A 265 -8.23 5.45 9.93
C THR A 265 -7.58 4.15 9.50
#